data_53c478253c5d4b5ad3270e040f3f2ae0
#
_entry.id   53c478253c5d4b5ad3270e040f3f2ae0
#
_cell.length_a   1.000
_cell.length_b   1.000
_cell.length_c   1.000
_cell.angle_alpha   90.00
_cell.angle_beta   90.00
_cell.angle_gamma   90.00
#
_symmetry.space_group_name_H-M   'P 1'
#
loop_
_entity.id
_entity.type
_entity.pdbx_description
1 polymer ?
#
loop_
_entity_poly.entity_id
_entity_poly.type
_entity_poly.pdbx_seq_one_letter_code
_entity_poly.pdbx_strand_id
1 'polypeptide(L)'
;LLKIGLDVKQISYFLVFILTTIICYSCFLILKKFTNDKYLSLAITVFLIFFQKNLGDTDYPSLIFTIHTYGSYAQALTGLIIASLLFNSLRFSITLSFILLAIHPLVGIWVLTILFFLILWLKHVNNFNEFLKIALPGTIITLISLIFFFYLSIDKIPYDNSLFENYVKKWDGHRATIDKEYHYEYIFKSLVFIILLN
;
A
#
# COMPACT_ATOMS: atom_id res chain seq x y z
N LEU A 1 3.96 19.34 9.04
CA LEU A 1 2.69 19.65 9.70
C LEU A 1 2.92 20.20 11.13
N LEU A 2 3.74 19.58 11.98
CA LEU A 2 4.07 20.12 13.31
C LEU A 2 4.69 21.53 13.24
N LYS A 3 5.54 21.82 12.25
CA LYS A 3 6.12 23.15 12.02
C LYS A 3 5.07 24.20 11.60
N ILE A 4 3.87 23.80 11.22
CA ILE A 4 2.75 24.68 10.85
C ILE A 4 1.83 24.94 12.06
N GLY A 5 2.18 24.40 13.24
CA GLY A 5 1.43 24.61 14.47
C GLY A 5 0.26 23.65 14.70
N LEU A 6 0.17 22.57 13.93
CA LEU A 6 -0.83 21.53 14.17
C LEU A 6 -0.37 20.61 15.31
N ASP A 7 -1.29 20.31 16.23
CA ASP A 7 -1.06 19.32 17.28
C ASP A 7 -0.96 17.91 16.71
N VAL A 8 -0.18 17.03 17.37
CA VAL A 8 0.01 15.63 16.99
C VAL A 8 -1.34 14.90 16.83
N LYS A 9 -2.28 15.19 17.73
CA LYS A 9 -3.63 14.62 17.70
C LYS A 9 -4.42 15.03 16.45
N GLN A 10 -4.34 16.31 16.07
CA GLN A 10 -4.99 16.84 14.86
C GLN A 10 -4.39 16.20 13.60
N ILE A 11 -3.07 16.05 13.56
CA ILE A 11 -2.38 15.39 12.46
C ILE A 11 -2.83 13.93 12.36
N SER A 12 -2.91 13.22 13.49
CA SER A 12 -3.36 11.82 13.52
C SER A 12 -4.78 11.68 12.98
N TYR A 13 -5.72 12.49 13.42
CA TYR A 13 -7.09 12.46 12.90
C TYR A 13 -7.15 12.76 11.41
N PHE A 14 -6.39 13.72 10.93
CA PHE A 14 -6.31 14.05 9.51
C PHE A 14 -5.78 12.87 8.67
N LEU A 15 -4.71 12.22 9.14
CA LEU A 15 -4.13 11.05 8.47
C LEU A 15 -5.11 9.87 8.45
N VAL A 16 -5.78 9.58 9.56
CA VAL A 16 -6.80 8.53 9.62
C VAL A 16 -7.97 8.84 8.69
N PHE A 17 -8.41 10.09 8.63
CA PHE A 17 -9.47 10.52 7.72
C PHE A 17 -9.11 10.29 6.26
N ILE A 18 -7.90 10.69 5.84
CA ILE A 18 -7.41 10.46 4.47
C ILE A 18 -7.36 8.95 4.17
N LEU A 19 -6.75 8.16 5.07
CA LEU A 19 -6.64 6.72 4.92
C LEU A 19 -8.01 6.06 4.72
N THR A 20 -8.94 6.38 5.59
CA THR A 20 -10.31 5.85 5.56
C THR A 20 -11.00 6.22 4.25
N THR A 21 -10.86 7.48 3.82
CA THR A 21 -11.45 7.94 2.56
C THR A 21 -10.91 7.15 1.37
N ILE A 22 -9.60 6.90 1.31
CA ILE A 22 -8.98 6.11 0.23
C ILE A 22 -9.52 4.68 0.24
N ILE A 23 -9.59 4.04 1.41
CA ILE A 23 -10.10 2.66 1.52
C ILE A 23 -11.57 2.58 1.09
N CYS A 24 -12.42 3.46 1.61
CA CYS A 24 -13.85 3.49 1.27
C CYS A 24 -14.06 3.72 -0.22
N TYR A 25 -13.33 4.67 -0.78
CA TYR A 25 -13.42 5.00 -2.20
C TYR A 25 -12.94 3.83 -3.08
N SER A 26 -11.84 3.18 -2.71
CA SER A 26 -11.33 2.01 -3.42
C SER A 26 -12.33 0.85 -3.40
N CYS A 27 -12.87 0.52 -2.24
CA CYS A 27 -13.91 -0.51 -2.10
C CYS A 27 -15.14 -0.19 -2.95
N PHE A 28 -15.63 1.05 -2.87
CA PHE A 28 -16.76 1.50 -3.67
C PHE A 28 -16.51 1.35 -5.16
N LEU A 29 -15.35 1.77 -5.67
CA LEU A 29 -15.02 1.66 -7.09
C LEU A 29 -14.94 0.20 -7.54
N ILE A 30 -14.26 -0.66 -6.76
CA ILE A 30 -14.14 -2.09 -7.08
C ILE A 30 -15.55 -2.71 -7.13
N LEU A 31 -16.36 -2.51 -6.11
CA LEU A 31 -17.72 -3.03 -6.06
C LEU A 31 -18.59 -2.51 -7.20
N LYS A 32 -18.48 -1.22 -7.52
CA LYS A 32 -19.21 -0.62 -8.64
C LYS A 32 -18.87 -1.28 -9.97
N LYS A 33 -17.63 -1.72 -10.16
CA LYS A 33 -17.22 -2.41 -11.39
C LYS A 33 -17.88 -3.78 -11.52
N PHE A 34 -18.08 -4.48 -10.40
CA PHE A 34 -18.67 -5.82 -10.40
C PHE A 34 -20.20 -5.82 -10.36
N THR A 35 -20.81 -4.89 -9.63
CA THR A 35 -22.27 -4.83 -9.47
C THR A 35 -22.97 -4.03 -10.56
N ASN A 36 -22.26 -3.12 -11.23
CA ASN A 36 -22.81 -2.11 -12.14
C ASN A 36 -23.88 -1.20 -11.53
N ASP A 37 -24.09 -1.28 -10.21
CA ASP A 37 -25.05 -0.49 -9.46
C ASP A 37 -24.32 0.33 -8.38
N LYS A 38 -24.46 1.67 -8.46
CA LYS A 38 -23.80 2.58 -7.53
C LYS A 38 -24.39 2.53 -6.12
N TYR A 39 -25.69 2.31 -6.00
CA TYR A 39 -26.37 2.30 -4.69
C TYR A 39 -26.07 1.00 -3.93
N LEU A 40 -26.11 -0.14 -4.63
CA LEU A 40 -25.71 -1.42 -4.08
C LEU A 40 -24.22 -1.41 -3.67
N SER A 41 -23.36 -0.86 -4.52
CA SER A 41 -21.92 -0.73 -4.20
C SER A 41 -21.69 0.13 -2.97
N LEU A 42 -22.41 1.25 -2.84
CA LEU A 42 -22.33 2.10 -1.67
C LEU A 42 -22.82 1.38 -0.41
N ALA A 43 -23.95 0.71 -0.49
CA ALA A 43 -24.52 -0.04 0.63
C ALA A 43 -23.56 -1.14 1.11
N ILE A 44 -22.99 -1.93 0.19
CA ILE A 44 -22.01 -2.97 0.52
C ILE A 44 -20.73 -2.32 1.12
N THR A 45 -20.26 -1.22 0.57
CA THR A 45 -19.08 -0.51 1.11
C THR A 45 -19.31 -0.09 2.55
N VAL A 46 -20.46 0.54 2.83
CA VAL A 46 -20.84 0.95 4.18
C VAL A 46 -20.94 -0.26 5.10
N PHE A 47 -21.60 -1.33 4.66
CA PHE A 47 -21.70 -2.57 5.41
C PHE A 47 -20.31 -3.13 5.77
N LEU A 48 -19.40 -3.26 4.81
CA LEU A 48 -18.04 -3.76 5.05
C LEU A 48 -17.30 -2.91 6.07
N ILE A 49 -17.45 -1.58 6.03
CA ILE A 49 -16.82 -0.67 6.99
C ILE A 49 -17.32 -0.92 8.41
N PHE A 50 -18.63 -1.10 8.59
CA PHE A 50 -19.19 -1.36 9.93
C PHE A 50 -18.84 -2.76 10.46
N PHE A 51 -18.74 -3.75 9.60
CA PHE A 51 -18.47 -5.15 9.96
C PHE A 51 -17.01 -5.56 9.86
N GLN A 52 -16.10 -4.65 9.54
CA GLN A 52 -14.68 -4.92 9.34
C GLN A 52 -13.99 -5.66 10.51
N LYS A 53 -14.44 -5.45 11.75
CA LYS A 53 -13.86 -6.10 12.93
C LYS A 53 -13.91 -7.63 12.88
N ASN A 54 -14.83 -8.16 12.08
CA ASN A 54 -15.03 -9.60 11.93
C ASN A 54 -14.36 -10.19 10.69
N LEU A 55 -13.73 -9.33 9.87
CA LEU A 55 -13.14 -9.74 8.59
C LEU A 55 -11.60 -9.78 8.61
N GLY A 56 -10.99 -9.37 9.70
CA GLY A 56 -9.53 -9.34 9.85
C GLY A 56 -8.97 -10.61 10.48
N ASP A 57 -7.69 -10.85 10.23
CA ASP A 57 -6.89 -11.78 11.01
C ASP A 57 -6.87 -11.33 12.48
N THR A 58 -6.87 -12.28 13.43
CA THR A 58 -6.78 -12.01 14.86
C THR A 58 -5.52 -11.25 15.22
N ASP A 59 -4.41 -11.50 14.52
CA ASP A 59 -3.11 -10.86 14.74
C ASP A 59 -3.00 -9.51 14.02
N TYR A 60 -3.78 -9.31 12.95
CA TYR A 60 -3.82 -8.06 12.17
C TYR A 60 -5.28 -7.64 11.91
N PRO A 61 -5.99 -7.22 12.96
CA PRO A 61 -7.35 -6.71 12.75
C PRO A 61 -7.31 -5.50 11.83
N SER A 62 -8.15 -5.49 10.80
CA SER A 62 -8.26 -4.32 9.93
C SER A 62 -8.90 -3.17 10.68
N LEU A 63 -8.07 -2.30 11.23
CA LEU A 63 -8.49 -1.16 12.05
C LEU A 63 -8.58 0.08 11.16
N ILE A 64 -9.61 0.14 10.30
CA ILE A 64 -9.91 1.33 9.53
C ILE A 64 -10.09 2.50 10.47
N PHE A 65 -10.26 3.43 10.78
CA PHE A 65 -10.57 4.51 11.73
C PHE A 65 -9.65 4.63 12.97
N THR A 66 -8.79 3.67 13.25
CA THR A 66 -8.02 3.69 14.50
C THR A 66 -6.51 3.77 14.33
N ILE A 67 -5.97 3.26 13.22
CA ILE A 67 -4.53 3.19 12.97
C ILE A 67 -4.18 3.82 11.62
N HIS A 68 -3.12 4.63 11.62
CA HIS A 68 -2.49 5.15 10.42
C HIS A 68 -1.02 4.73 10.43
N THR A 69 -0.73 3.59 9.85
CA THR A 69 0.64 3.08 9.68
C THR A 69 1.04 3.13 8.21
N TYR A 70 2.32 3.00 7.94
CA TYR A 70 2.80 2.85 6.55
C TYR A 70 2.16 1.66 5.85
N GLY A 71 1.98 0.54 6.58
CA GLY A 71 1.29 -0.65 6.06
C GLY A 71 -0.18 -0.39 5.72
N SER A 72 -0.92 0.33 6.55
CA SER A 72 -2.32 0.68 6.29
C SER A 72 -2.45 1.57 5.05
N TYR A 73 -1.55 2.55 4.87
CA TYR A 73 -1.50 3.36 3.66
C TYR A 73 -1.13 2.53 2.42
N ALA A 74 -0.20 1.58 2.58
CA ALA A 74 0.17 0.68 1.48
C ALA A 74 -1.03 -0.17 1.02
N GLN A 75 -1.81 -0.72 1.95
CA GLN A 75 -3.03 -1.46 1.63
C GLN A 75 -4.08 -0.58 0.94
N ALA A 76 -4.33 0.61 1.45
CA ALA A 76 -5.28 1.56 0.89
C ALA A 76 -4.92 1.96 -0.55
N LEU A 77 -3.65 2.31 -0.79
CA LEU A 77 -3.16 2.68 -2.11
C LEU A 77 -3.17 1.49 -3.08
N THR A 78 -2.82 0.29 -2.62
CA THR A 78 -2.93 -0.93 -3.44
C THR A 78 -4.37 -1.16 -3.87
N GLY A 79 -5.34 -1.01 -2.97
CA GLY A 79 -6.76 -1.06 -3.31
C GLY A 79 -7.15 -0.03 -4.38
N LEU A 80 -6.66 1.21 -4.25
CA LEU A 80 -6.94 2.26 -5.22
C LEU A 80 -6.27 2.03 -6.58
N ILE A 81 -5.06 1.44 -6.59
CA ILE A 81 -4.37 1.01 -7.80
C ILE A 81 -5.18 -0.07 -8.52
N ILE A 82 -5.65 -1.09 -7.81
CA ILE A 82 -6.52 -2.13 -8.37
C ILE A 82 -7.80 -1.52 -8.93
N ALA A 83 -8.46 -0.64 -8.17
CA ALA A 83 -9.65 0.05 -8.64
C ALA A 83 -9.37 0.82 -9.93
N SER A 84 -8.27 1.58 -10.00
CA SER A 84 -7.93 2.36 -11.19
C SER A 84 -7.61 1.50 -12.41
N LEU A 85 -7.01 0.32 -12.24
CA LEU A 85 -6.81 -0.66 -13.30
C LEU A 85 -8.13 -1.21 -13.84
N LEU A 86 -9.08 -1.53 -12.98
CA LEU A 86 -10.41 -2.00 -13.36
C LEU A 86 -11.18 -0.97 -14.22
N PHE A 87 -10.87 0.31 -14.05
CA PHE A 87 -11.41 1.40 -14.87
C PHE A 87 -10.48 1.84 -16.03
N ASN A 88 -9.51 1.01 -16.39
CA ASN A 88 -8.55 1.26 -17.49
C ASN A 88 -7.74 2.55 -17.33
N SER A 89 -7.53 3.02 -16.12
CA SER A 89 -6.79 4.25 -15.83
C SER A 89 -5.31 3.97 -15.55
N LEU A 90 -4.61 3.43 -16.55
CA LEU A 90 -3.23 2.97 -16.42
C LEU A 90 -2.25 4.06 -15.93
N ARG A 91 -2.37 5.28 -16.46
CA ARG A 91 -1.50 6.41 -16.03
C ARG A 91 -1.64 6.68 -14.54
N PHE A 92 -2.86 6.70 -14.05
CA PHE A 92 -3.15 6.95 -12.64
C PHE A 92 -2.64 5.79 -11.78
N SER A 93 -2.81 4.54 -12.21
CA SER A 93 -2.31 3.35 -11.51
C SER A 93 -0.78 3.40 -11.36
N ILE A 94 -0.06 3.73 -12.41
CA ILE A 94 1.40 3.84 -12.37
C ILE A 94 1.83 4.98 -11.45
N THR A 95 1.22 6.16 -11.54
CA THR A 95 1.52 7.30 -10.66
C THR A 95 1.30 6.95 -9.19
N LEU A 96 0.17 6.30 -8.86
CA LEU A 96 -0.12 5.84 -7.51
C LEU A 96 0.91 4.81 -7.01
N SER A 97 1.39 3.94 -7.89
CA SER A 97 2.41 2.94 -7.52
C SER A 97 3.76 3.56 -7.18
N PHE A 98 4.12 4.66 -7.83
CA PHE A 98 5.30 5.45 -7.44
C PHE A 98 5.08 6.21 -6.12
N ILE A 99 3.88 6.72 -5.86
CA ILE A 99 3.53 7.29 -4.55
C ILE A 99 3.60 6.19 -3.47
N LEU A 100 3.10 5.01 -3.77
CA LEU A 100 3.20 3.86 -2.88
C LEU A 100 4.66 3.49 -2.60
N LEU A 101 5.53 3.52 -3.61
CA LEU A 101 6.97 3.30 -3.44
C LEU A 101 7.59 4.31 -2.48
N ALA A 102 7.18 5.58 -2.55
CA ALA A 102 7.66 6.62 -1.65
C ALA A 102 7.19 6.43 -0.19
N ILE A 103 6.00 5.85 0.03
CA ILE A 103 5.43 5.62 1.36
C ILE A 103 5.89 4.29 1.96
N HIS A 104 5.87 3.23 1.16
CA HIS A 104 6.21 1.87 1.58
C HIS A 104 7.05 1.17 0.51
N PRO A 105 8.38 1.31 0.54
CA PRO A 105 9.26 0.88 -0.55
C PRO A 105 9.09 -0.59 -0.96
N LEU A 106 8.97 -1.50 0.01
CA LEU A 106 8.84 -2.92 -0.28
C LEU A 106 7.56 -3.23 -1.07
N VAL A 107 6.41 -2.76 -0.59
CA VAL A 107 5.12 -2.97 -1.28
C VAL A 107 5.10 -2.24 -2.62
N GLY A 108 5.67 -1.04 -2.68
CA GLY A 108 5.76 -0.25 -3.91
C GLY A 108 6.56 -0.95 -5.01
N ILE A 109 7.71 -1.56 -4.66
CA ILE A 109 8.52 -2.34 -5.61
C ILE A 109 7.71 -3.53 -6.15
N TRP A 110 7.05 -4.29 -5.27
CA TRP A 110 6.23 -5.42 -5.69
C TRP A 110 5.09 -5.01 -6.63
N VAL A 111 4.35 -3.96 -6.28
CA VAL A 111 3.24 -3.47 -7.10
C VAL A 111 3.73 -2.95 -8.46
N LEU A 112 4.82 -2.17 -8.48
CA LEU A 112 5.42 -1.70 -9.74
C LEU A 112 5.90 -2.85 -10.61
N THR A 113 6.50 -3.87 -10.02
CA THR A 113 6.95 -5.06 -10.75
C THR A 113 5.77 -5.80 -11.37
N ILE A 114 4.71 -6.02 -10.61
CA ILE A 114 3.47 -6.67 -11.12
C ILE A 114 2.87 -5.83 -12.25
N LEU A 115 2.77 -4.51 -12.07
CA LEU A 115 2.23 -3.62 -13.10
C LEU A 115 3.09 -3.63 -14.37
N PHE A 116 4.40 -3.64 -14.24
CA PHE A 116 5.31 -3.70 -15.38
C PHE A 116 5.05 -4.96 -16.21
N PHE A 117 4.99 -6.13 -15.58
CA PHE A 117 4.69 -7.38 -16.27
C PHE A 117 3.27 -7.39 -16.86
N LEU A 118 2.29 -6.87 -16.14
CA LEU A 118 0.91 -6.76 -16.63
C LEU A 118 0.82 -5.88 -17.89
N ILE A 119 1.54 -4.76 -17.91
CA ILE A 119 1.57 -3.84 -19.05
C ILE A 119 2.21 -4.50 -20.27
N LEU A 120 3.32 -5.23 -20.07
CA LEU A 120 3.98 -5.98 -21.13
C LEU A 120 3.07 -7.09 -21.68
N TRP A 121 2.41 -7.84 -20.79
CA TRP A 121 1.50 -8.92 -21.16
C TRP A 121 0.30 -8.42 -21.98
N LEU A 122 -0.32 -7.36 -21.52
CA LEU A 122 -1.52 -6.80 -22.17
C LEU A 122 -1.18 -5.91 -23.39
N LYS A 123 0.08 -5.72 -23.71
CA LYS A 123 0.55 -4.84 -24.81
C LYS A 123 -0.07 -3.45 -24.79
N HIS A 124 -0.36 -2.92 -23.61
CA HIS A 124 -0.95 -1.58 -23.45
C HIS A 124 0.02 -0.44 -23.78
N VAL A 125 1.31 -0.74 -23.87
CA VAL A 125 2.36 0.21 -24.18
C VAL A 125 3.20 -0.36 -25.33
N ASN A 126 3.26 0.38 -26.44
CA ASN A 126 3.92 -0.09 -27.66
C ASN A 126 5.44 0.02 -27.60
N ASN A 127 5.97 0.91 -26.75
CA ASN A 127 7.39 1.10 -26.61
C ASN A 127 7.78 1.64 -25.22
N PHE A 128 9.05 1.47 -24.88
CA PHE A 128 9.62 1.88 -23.60
C PHE A 128 9.51 3.41 -23.36
N ASN A 129 9.61 4.22 -24.41
CA ASN A 129 9.50 5.68 -24.30
C ASN A 129 8.09 6.12 -23.86
N GLU A 130 7.06 5.41 -24.30
CA GLU A 130 5.68 5.67 -23.85
C GLU A 130 5.52 5.33 -22.37
N PHE A 131 6.07 4.20 -21.95
CA PHE A 131 6.11 3.81 -20.52
C PHE A 131 6.81 4.89 -19.67
N LEU A 132 7.97 5.37 -20.11
CA LEU A 132 8.70 6.43 -19.41
C LEU A 132 7.87 7.71 -19.25
N LYS A 133 7.16 8.13 -20.30
CA LYS A 133 6.28 9.33 -20.24
C LYS A 133 5.15 9.15 -19.22
N ILE A 134 4.60 7.95 -19.10
CA ILE A 134 3.55 7.64 -18.13
C ILE A 134 4.12 7.58 -16.72
N ALA A 135 5.32 7.04 -16.54
CA ALA A 135 5.98 6.89 -15.26
C ALA A 135 6.57 8.21 -14.72
N LEU A 136 6.87 9.18 -15.59
CA LEU A 136 7.58 10.42 -15.24
C LEU A 136 6.98 11.18 -14.04
N PRO A 137 5.66 11.44 -13.95
CA PRO A 137 5.10 12.17 -12.82
C PRO A 137 5.34 11.44 -11.48
N GLY A 138 5.14 10.13 -11.47
CA GLY A 138 5.37 9.30 -10.29
C GLY A 138 6.85 9.25 -9.89
N THR A 139 7.75 9.13 -10.86
CA THR A 139 9.20 9.14 -10.64
C THR A 139 9.65 10.46 -9.99
N ILE A 140 9.13 11.59 -10.47
CA ILE A 140 9.43 12.91 -9.87
C ILE A 140 8.99 12.95 -8.42
N ILE A 141 7.77 12.50 -8.11
CA ILE A 141 7.25 12.44 -6.74
C ILE A 141 8.16 11.58 -5.85
N THR A 142 8.57 10.41 -6.33
CA THR A 142 9.46 9.50 -5.59
C THR A 142 10.83 10.16 -5.34
N LEU A 143 11.42 10.81 -6.34
CA LEU A 143 12.70 11.50 -6.19
C LEU A 143 12.61 12.64 -5.18
N ILE A 144 11.56 13.47 -5.24
CA ILE A 144 11.33 14.53 -4.25
C ILE A 144 11.21 13.94 -2.86
N SER A 145 10.46 12.84 -2.71
CA SER A 145 10.30 12.15 -1.42
C SER A 145 11.62 11.61 -0.88
N LEU A 146 12.47 11.04 -1.73
CA LEU A 146 13.82 10.56 -1.35
C LEU A 146 14.72 11.70 -0.91
N ILE A 147 14.77 12.82 -1.67
CA ILE A 147 15.55 13.99 -1.31
C ILE A 147 15.12 14.50 0.06
N PHE A 148 13.79 14.60 0.28
CA PHE A 148 13.24 15.04 1.56
C PHE A 148 13.57 14.08 2.70
N PHE A 149 13.52 12.78 2.46
CA PHE A 149 13.91 11.76 3.42
C PHE A 149 15.39 11.88 3.81
N PHE A 150 16.28 12.02 2.84
CA PHE A 150 17.71 12.22 3.11
C PHE A 150 17.96 13.51 3.88
N TYR A 151 17.35 14.62 3.47
CA TYR A 151 17.45 15.90 4.18
C TYR A 151 17.05 15.79 5.66
N LEU A 152 15.93 15.11 5.95
CA LEU A 152 15.47 14.90 7.31
C LEU A 152 16.31 13.88 8.09
N SER A 153 17.14 13.09 7.41
CA SER A 153 17.97 12.06 8.04
C SER A 153 19.37 12.53 8.41
N ILE A 154 19.80 13.71 7.96
CA ILE A 154 21.15 14.23 8.18
C ILE A 154 21.48 14.42 9.68
N ASP A 155 20.49 14.83 10.47
CA ASP A 155 20.67 15.12 11.90
C ASP A 155 20.26 13.95 12.83
N LYS A 156 20.08 12.76 12.30
CA LYS A 156 19.70 11.61 13.13
C LYS A 156 20.90 11.10 13.92
N ILE A 157 20.73 11.05 15.23
CA ILE A 157 21.67 10.40 16.13
C ILE A 157 21.73 8.92 15.77
N PRO A 158 22.93 8.36 15.51
CA PRO A 158 23.06 6.93 15.26
C PRO A 158 22.59 6.19 16.52
N TYR A 159 21.60 5.31 16.37
CA TYR A 159 21.14 4.46 17.46
C TYR A 159 21.96 3.17 17.50
N ASP A 160 22.06 2.59 18.70
CA ASP A 160 22.73 1.34 18.91
C ASP A 160 21.94 0.19 18.20
N ASN A 161 22.62 -0.55 17.35
CA ASN A 161 22.02 -1.69 16.65
C ASN A 161 21.42 -2.73 17.61
N SER A 162 22.03 -2.92 18.79
CA SER A 162 21.53 -3.85 19.80
C SER A 162 20.17 -3.42 20.37
N LEU A 163 19.97 -2.12 20.55
CA LEU A 163 18.68 -1.55 20.96
C LEU A 163 17.62 -1.75 19.91
N PHE A 164 17.98 -1.55 18.64
CA PHE A 164 17.06 -1.77 17.53
C PHE A 164 16.65 -3.24 17.39
N GLU A 165 17.60 -4.17 17.44
CA GLU A 165 17.31 -5.60 17.39
C GLU A 165 16.41 -6.05 18.53
N ASN A 166 16.66 -5.56 19.75
CA ASN A 166 15.82 -5.86 20.90
C ASN A 166 14.40 -5.28 20.76
N TYR A 167 14.29 -4.07 20.20
CA TYR A 167 13.00 -3.47 19.91
C TYR A 167 12.23 -4.31 18.88
N VAL A 168 12.87 -4.65 17.75
CA VAL A 168 12.25 -5.45 16.69
C VAL A 168 11.79 -6.81 17.21
N LYS A 169 12.61 -7.51 17.99
CA LYS A 169 12.24 -8.82 18.58
C LYS A 169 11.06 -8.75 19.54
N LYS A 170 10.95 -7.68 20.32
CA LYS A 170 9.93 -7.56 21.38
C LYS A 170 8.62 -6.92 20.90
N TRP A 171 8.69 -5.97 19.97
CA TRP A 171 7.57 -5.09 19.62
C TRP A 171 7.16 -5.14 18.16
N ASP A 172 8.03 -5.61 17.30
CA ASP A 172 7.85 -5.59 15.84
C ASP A 172 8.28 -6.94 15.23
N GLY A 173 7.74 -8.02 15.76
CA GLY A 173 8.14 -9.40 15.44
C GLY A 173 8.09 -9.72 13.94
N HIS A 174 7.23 -9.06 13.17
CA HIS A 174 7.16 -9.22 11.72
C HIS A 174 8.39 -8.67 10.96
N ARG A 175 9.25 -7.87 11.63
CA ARG A 175 10.55 -7.42 11.12
C ARG A 175 11.72 -8.21 11.69
N ALA A 176 11.47 -9.07 12.67
CA ALA A 176 12.47 -9.99 13.15
C ALA A 176 12.86 -10.95 12.02
N THR A 177 14.12 -11.37 12.01
CA THR A 177 14.57 -12.43 11.09
C THR A 177 13.69 -13.65 11.27
N ILE A 178 12.91 -13.96 10.24
CA ILE A 178 12.04 -15.13 10.24
C ILE A 178 12.94 -16.36 10.31
N ASP A 179 12.64 -17.28 11.21
CA ASP A 179 13.32 -18.56 11.29
C ASP A 179 13.25 -19.27 9.93
N LYS A 180 14.37 -19.85 9.50
CA LYS A 180 14.47 -20.47 8.16
C LYS A 180 13.37 -21.51 7.91
N GLU A 181 12.90 -22.19 8.95
CA GLU A 181 11.81 -23.17 8.85
C GLU A 181 10.49 -22.57 8.35
N TYR A 182 10.12 -21.38 8.79
CA TYR A 182 8.92 -20.70 8.30
C TYR A 182 9.00 -20.30 6.82
N HIS A 183 10.18 -19.98 6.32
CA HIS A 183 10.35 -19.64 4.90
C HIS A 183 9.99 -20.79 3.96
N TYR A 184 10.41 -22.01 4.28
CA TYR A 184 10.13 -23.18 3.45
C TYR A 184 8.64 -23.52 3.42
N GLU A 185 7.96 -23.36 4.54
CA GLU A 185 6.52 -23.60 4.63
C GLU A 185 5.72 -22.62 3.75
N TYR A 186 6.05 -21.32 3.80
CA TYR A 186 5.39 -20.31 2.95
C TYR A 186 5.69 -20.49 1.48
N ILE A 187 6.92 -20.81 1.11
CA ILE A 187 7.28 -21.11 -0.27
C ILE A 187 6.51 -22.33 -0.77
N PHE A 188 6.46 -23.39 0.02
CA PHE A 188 5.73 -24.60 -0.34
C PHE A 188 4.22 -24.34 -0.49
N LYS A 189 3.58 -23.65 0.44
CA LYS A 189 2.17 -23.25 0.36
C LYS A 189 1.89 -22.39 -0.89
N SER A 190 2.77 -21.45 -1.19
CA SER A 190 2.65 -20.62 -2.39
C SER A 190 2.76 -21.42 -3.68
N LEU A 191 3.70 -22.37 -3.76
CA LEU A 191 3.84 -23.26 -4.91
C LEU A 191 2.62 -24.17 -5.10
N VAL A 192 2.11 -24.77 -4.02
CA VAL A 192 0.89 -25.57 -4.05
C VAL A 192 -0.30 -24.74 -4.54
N PHE A 193 -0.43 -23.50 -4.07
CA PHE A 193 -1.49 -22.60 -4.49
C PHE A 193 -1.40 -22.26 -5.99
N ILE A 194 -0.20 -21.99 -6.50
CA ILE A 194 0.02 -21.75 -7.93
C ILE A 194 -0.34 -22.99 -8.78
N ILE A 195 0.01 -24.19 -8.31
CA ILE A 195 -0.30 -25.44 -9.01
C ILE A 195 -1.82 -25.70 -9.03
N LEU A 196 -2.53 -25.35 -7.96
CA LEU A 196 -3.99 -25.54 -7.87
C LEU A 196 -4.80 -24.51 -8.69
N LEU A 197 -4.18 -23.39 -9.08
CA LEU A 197 -4.81 -22.33 -9.90
C LEU A 197 -4.63 -22.54 -11.42
N ASN A 198 -3.79 -23.48 -11.84
CA ASN A 198 -3.61 -23.88 -13.25
C ASN A 198 -4.36 -25.18 -13.56
#